data_8d9a0d141b20d453f917e4968434d174
#
_entry.id   8d9a0d141b20d453f917e4968434d174
#
_cell.length_a   1.000
_cell.length_b   1.000
_cell.length_c   1.000
_cell.angle_alpha   90.00
_cell.angle_beta   90.00
_cell.angle_gamma   90.00
#
_symmetry.space_group_name_H-M   'P 1'
#
loop_
_entity.id
_entity.type
_entity.pdbx_description
1 polymer ?
#
loop_
_entity_poly.entity_id
_entity_poly.type
_entity_poly.pdbx_seq_one_letter_code
_entity_poly.pdbx_strand_id
1 'polypeptide(L)'
;MRSAILIFLTILAFATTPARAQGTWLETRLIKAICSDKTTPAANTDRLAKRLNLTDPQRAALKDLADASASADASAKTSLCADKPDFTTTPGRMAFAEKMAETKLAGLKAVEPKLQAFYDSLDEKQKKAFDTGGRIGGIFDWWRKK
;
A
#
# COMPACT_ATOMS: atom_id res chain seq x y z
N MET A 1 -73.18 13.18 -10.76
CA MET A 1 -72.26 12.38 -10.00
C MET A 1 -70.88 12.71 -10.45
N ARG A 2 -70.15 13.51 -9.68
CA ARG A 2 -68.84 14.11 -10.08
C ARG A 2 -67.77 13.43 -9.31
N SER A 3 -67.02 12.52 -9.96
CA SER A 3 -65.86 11.87 -9.38
C SER A 3 -64.64 12.80 -9.53
N ALA A 4 -64.17 13.27 -8.38
CA ALA A 4 -62.91 14.01 -8.29
C ALA A 4 -61.76 13.04 -8.27
N ILE A 5 -60.97 13.05 -9.32
CA ILE A 5 -59.70 12.33 -9.41
C ILE A 5 -58.63 13.22 -8.77
N LEU A 6 -58.26 12.87 -7.51
CA LEU A 6 -57.10 13.49 -6.85
C LEU A 6 -55.85 12.82 -7.38
N ILE A 7 -55.16 13.54 -8.23
CA ILE A 7 -53.81 13.17 -8.69
C ILE A 7 -52.83 13.48 -7.57
N PHE A 8 -52.36 12.46 -6.87
CA PHE A 8 -51.26 12.54 -5.94
C PHE A 8 -49.96 12.69 -6.77
N LEU A 9 -49.50 13.91 -6.93
CA LEU A 9 -48.17 14.21 -7.43
C LEU A 9 -47.19 14.01 -6.28
N THR A 10 -46.69 12.78 -6.09
CA THR A 10 -45.55 12.49 -5.23
C THR A 10 -44.31 12.99 -5.96
N ILE A 11 -43.84 14.17 -5.59
CA ILE A 11 -42.54 14.68 -5.98
C ILE A 11 -41.50 13.81 -5.29
N LEU A 12 -40.94 12.85 -6.04
CA LEU A 12 -39.75 12.11 -5.64
C LEU A 12 -38.57 13.10 -5.69
N ALA A 13 -38.31 13.77 -4.58
CA ALA A 13 -37.08 14.52 -4.40
C ALA A 13 -35.92 13.49 -4.36
N PHE A 14 -35.37 13.19 -5.53
CA PHE A 14 -34.05 12.57 -5.61
C PHE A 14 -33.08 13.53 -4.97
N ALA A 15 -32.74 13.28 -3.71
CA ALA A 15 -31.61 13.89 -3.06
C ALA A 15 -30.35 13.42 -3.82
N THR A 16 -29.97 14.17 -4.84
CA THR A 16 -28.69 14.02 -5.51
C THR A 16 -27.61 14.48 -4.55
N THR A 17 -27.25 13.59 -3.62
CA THR A 17 -26.01 13.76 -2.85
C THR A 17 -24.87 13.83 -3.86
N PRO A 18 -24.08 14.90 -3.87
CA PRO A 18 -23.00 15.01 -4.83
C PRO A 18 -21.98 13.91 -4.51
N ALA A 19 -21.90 12.90 -5.36
CA ALA A 19 -20.92 11.82 -5.30
C ALA A 19 -19.46 12.32 -5.31
N ARG A 20 -19.27 13.61 -5.59
CA ARG A 20 -17.96 14.29 -5.60
C ARG A 20 -17.30 14.43 -4.24
N ALA A 21 -18.07 14.51 -3.15
CA ALA A 21 -17.50 14.77 -1.83
C ALA A 21 -16.80 13.55 -1.20
N GLN A 22 -17.15 12.34 -1.62
CA GLN A 22 -16.61 11.11 -1.02
C GLN A 22 -15.23 10.72 -1.56
N GLY A 23 -14.95 11.00 -2.85
CA GLY A 23 -13.65 10.72 -3.47
C GLY A 23 -12.52 11.55 -2.84
N THR A 24 -12.68 12.85 -2.78
CA THR A 24 -11.65 13.78 -2.28
C THR A 24 -11.30 13.57 -0.81
N TRP A 25 -12.24 13.12 0.03
CA TRP A 25 -11.98 12.84 1.44
C TRP A 25 -11.08 11.61 1.63
N LEU A 26 -11.34 10.52 0.92
CA LEU A 26 -10.52 9.29 1.00
C LEU A 26 -9.11 9.54 0.48
N GLU A 27 -8.98 10.25 -0.63
CA GLU A 27 -7.70 10.59 -1.26
C GLU A 27 -6.87 11.52 -0.36
N THR A 28 -7.49 12.54 0.23
CA THR A 28 -6.83 13.43 1.22
C THR A 28 -6.38 12.65 2.45
N ARG A 29 -7.18 11.70 2.93
CA ARG A 29 -6.84 10.86 4.07
C ARG A 29 -5.70 9.89 3.75
N LEU A 30 -5.68 9.35 2.53
CA LEU A 30 -4.61 8.48 2.05
C LEU A 30 -3.27 9.24 2.01
N ILE A 31 -3.23 10.42 1.40
CA ILE A 31 -2.02 11.26 1.37
C ILE A 31 -1.57 11.64 2.77
N LYS A 32 -2.49 12.06 3.62
CA LYS A 32 -2.16 12.36 5.02
C LYS A 32 -1.56 11.15 5.75
N ALA A 33 -2.05 9.94 5.47
CA ALA A 33 -1.51 8.72 6.05
C ALA A 33 -0.10 8.39 5.51
N ILE A 34 0.13 8.55 4.20
CA ILE A 34 1.43 8.30 3.55
C ILE A 34 2.45 9.33 4.00
N CYS A 35 2.07 10.62 4.03
CA CYS A 35 2.98 11.73 4.31
C CYS A 35 3.08 12.08 5.81
N SER A 36 2.39 11.35 6.68
CA SER A 36 2.57 11.54 8.11
C SER A 36 3.96 11.09 8.56
N ASP A 37 4.49 11.73 9.60
CA ASP A 37 5.80 11.38 10.17
C ASP A 37 5.82 10.06 10.97
N LYS A 38 4.70 9.31 10.91
CA LYS A 38 4.65 8.00 11.52
C LYS A 38 5.59 7.07 10.76
N THR A 39 6.69 6.74 11.39
CA THR A 39 7.64 5.75 10.91
C THR A 39 6.91 4.41 10.75
N THR A 40 6.99 3.82 9.58
CA THR A 40 6.55 2.42 9.41
C THR A 40 7.37 1.58 10.39
N PRO A 41 6.75 0.76 11.25
CA PRO A 41 7.52 -0.09 12.16
C PRO A 41 8.51 -0.91 11.35
N ALA A 42 9.77 -0.89 11.75
CA ALA A 42 10.81 -1.70 11.13
C ALA A 42 10.32 -3.16 11.07
N ALA A 43 10.55 -3.82 9.95
CA ALA A 43 10.20 -5.23 9.80
C ALA A 43 10.77 -6.01 10.98
N ASN A 44 9.96 -6.89 11.59
CA ASN A 44 10.40 -7.66 12.75
C ASN A 44 11.34 -8.79 12.28
N THR A 45 12.55 -8.41 11.88
CA THR A 45 13.60 -9.28 11.36
C THR A 45 13.99 -10.34 12.37
N ASP A 46 14.00 -9.99 13.67
CA ASP A 46 14.35 -10.93 14.74
C ASP A 46 13.37 -12.09 14.86
N ARG A 47 12.07 -11.80 14.74
CA ARG A 47 11.06 -12.86 14.75
C ARG A 47 11.20 -13.78 13.54
N LEU A 48 11.48 -13.24 12.38
CA LEU A 48 11.70 -14.01 11.16
C LEU A 48 12.98 -14.85 11.28
N ALA A 49 14.07 -14.25 11.76
CA ALA A 49 15.34 -14.91 11.98
C ALA A 49 15.22 -16.11 12.95
N LYS A 50 14.48 -15.91 14.05
CA LYS A 50 14.21 -17.00 15.01
C LYS A 50 13.34 -18.10 14.40
N ARG A 51 12.29 -17.74 13.67
CA ARG A 51 11.37 -18.71 13.04
C ARG A 51 12.05 -19.59 12.01
N LEU A 52 12.94 -19.01 11.21
CA LEU A 52 13.68 -19.71 10.18
C LEU A 52 14.99 -20.32 10.69
N ASN A 53 15.34 -20.11 11.97
CA ASN A 53 16.61 -20.53 12.55
C ASN A 53 17.81 -20.11 11.70
N LEU A 54 17.87 -18.81 11.33
CA LEU A 54 18.87 -18.27 10.43
C LEU A 54 20.28 -18.30 11.06
N THR A 55 21.27 -18.66 10.24
CA THR A 55 22.69 -18.49 10.54
C THR A 55 23.09 -17.00 10.52
N ASP A 56 24.26 -16.67 11.04
CA ASP A 56 24.72 -15.28 11.08
C ASP A 56 24.85 -14.64 9.68
N PRO A 57 25.41 -15.33 8.65
CA PRO A 57 25.40 -14.80 7.29
C PRO A 57 24.00 -14.56 6.73
N GLN A 58 23.04 -15.46 7.00
CA GLN A 58 21.64 -15.29 6.59
C GLN A 58 20.96 -14.12 7.30
N ARG A 59 21.29 -13.89 8.59
CA ARG A 59 20.79 -12.71 9.33
C ARG A 59 21.34 -11.41 8.74
N ALA A 60 22.60 -11.40 8.31
CA ALA A 60 23.18 -10.24 7.63
C ALA A 60 22.44 -9.95 6.32
N ALA A 61 22.18 -10.97 5.49
CA ALA A 61 21.41 -10.82 4.25
C ALA A 61 19.96 -10.36 4.51
N LEU A 62 19.31 -10.87 5.59
CA LEU A 62 17.99 -10.41 6.00
C LEU A 62 17.99 -8.94 6.45
N LYS A 63 19.04 -8.50 7.13
CA LYS A 63 19.21 -7.11 7.51
C LYS A 63 19.38 -6.22 6.27
N ASP A 64 20.20 -6.61 5.32
CA ASP A 64 20.37 -5.87 4.05
C ASP A 64 19.04 -5.72 3.29
N LEU A 65 18.22 -6.77 3.28
CA LEU A 65 16.86 -6.73 2.71
C LEU A 65 15.96 -5.74 3.46
N ALA A 66 16.01 -5.74 4.79
CA ALA A 66 15.22 -4.83 5.61
C ALA A 66 15.65 -3.36 5.40
N ASP A 67 16.96 -3.11 5.33
CA ASP A 67 17.51 -1.77 5.09
C ASP A 67 17.15 -1.26 3.69
N ALA A 68 17.21 -2.11 2.66
CA ALA A 68 16.77 -1.78 1.31
C ALA A 68 15.27 -1.46 1.27
N SER A 69 14.44 -2.23 1.98
CA SER A 69 13.00 -1.97 2.07
C SER A 69 12.72 -0.63 2.76
N ALA A 70 13.39 -0.34 3.86
CA ALA A 70 13.24 0.93 4.57
C ALA A 70 13.68 2.13 3.71
N SER A 71 14.76 1.97 2.95
CA SER A 71 15.23 3.00 1.99
C SER A 71 14.24 3.21 0.86
N ALA A 72 13.66 2.13 0.30
CA ALA A 72 12.63 2.22 -0.73
C ALA A 72 11.37 2.92 -0.22
N ASP A 73 10.92 2.61 1.01
CA ASP A 73 9.78 3.27 1.65
C ASP A 73 10.03 4.77 1.89
N ALA A 74 11.24 5.14 2.34
CA ALA A 74 11.62 6.53 2.53
C ALA A 74 11.63 7.30 1.20
N SER A 75 12.19 6.69 0.15
CA SER A 75 12.22 7.28 -1.20
C SER A 75 10.81 7.42 -1.78
N ALA A 76 9.96 6.42 -1.58
CA ALA A 76 8.54 6.46 -1.97
C ALA A 76 7.80 7.61 -1.28
N LYS A 77 7.97 7.75 0.03
CA LYS A 77 7.39 8.84 0.81
C LYS A 77 7.86 10.20 0.29
N THR A 78 9.16 10.38 0.08
CA THR A 78 9.71 11.63 -0.44
C THR A 78 9.12 11.96 -1.80
N SER A 79 9.06 11.00 -2.72
CA SER A 79 8.51 11.19 -4.07
C SER A 79 7.02 11.54 -4.03
N LEU A 80 6.20 10.80 -3.28
CA LEU A 80 4.76 11.00 -3.23
C LEU A 80 4.34 12.26 -2.48
N CYS A 81 5.18 12.76 -1.57
CA CYS A 81 4.88 13.91 -0.73
C CYS A 81 5.52 15.22 -1.20
N ALA A 82 6.36 15.18 -2.26
CA ALA A 82 7.01 16.36 -2.81
C ALA A 82 6.00 17.40 -3.33
N ASP A 83 4.94 16.91 -3.99
CA ASP A 83 3.92 17.76 -4.57
C ASP A 83 2.55 17.41 -3.98
N LYS A 84 1.69 18.43 -3.83
CA LYS A 84 0.30 18.20 -3.44
C LYS A 84 -0.48 17.73 -4.67
N PRO A 85 -1.00 16.50 -4.67
CA PRO A 85 -1.78 16.01 -5.79
C PRO A 85 -3.12 16.75 -5.88
N ASP A 86 -3.55 17.07 -7.11
CA ASP A 86 -4.88 17.62 -7.36
C ASP A 86 -5.90 16.50 -7.49
N PHE A 87 -6.58 16.18 -6.40
CA PHE A 87 -7.66 15.19 -6.40
C PHE A 87 -9.02 15.74 -6.84
N THR A 88 -9.12 17.02 -7.13
CA THR A 88 -10.40 17.65 -7.55
C THR A 88 -10.75 17.31 -8.98
N THR A 89 -9.73 17.00 -9.80
CA THR A 89 -9.89 16.68 -11.23
C THR A 89 -9.58 15.21 -11.53
N THR A 90 -10.21 14.66 -12.56
CA THR A 90 -9.90 13.30 -13.04
C THR A 90 -8.46 13.18 -13.55
N PRO A 91 -7.92 14.10 -14.35
CA PRO A 91 -6.51 14.07 -14.74
C PRO A 91 -5.55 14.10 -13.54
N GLY A 92 -5.82 14.91 -12.53
CA GLY A 92 -4.98 14.98 -11.34
C GLY A 92 -4.96 13.67 -10.53
N ARG A 93 -6.12 13.00 -10.42
CA ARG A 93 -6.18 11.65 -9.80
C ARG A 93 -5.40 10.61 -10.60
N MET A 94 -5.50 10.66 -11.93
CA MET A 94 -4.73 9.76 -12.81
C MET A 94 -3.23 9.99 -12.66
N ALA A 95 -2.77 11.24 -12.72
CA ALA A 95 -1.35 11.57 -12.53
C ALA A 95 -0.80 11.09 -11.18
N PHE A 96 -1.59 11.19 -10.12
CA PHE A 96 -1.21 10.65 -8.82
C PHE A 96 -1.15 9.12 -8.81
N ALA A 97 -2.09 8.43 -9.47
CA ALA A 97 -2.08 6.98 -9.59
C ALA A 97 -0.86 6.48 -10.38
N GLU A 98 -0.49 7.17 -11.47
CA GLU A 98 0.73 6.90 -12.24
C GLU A 98 1.97 7.07 -11.36
N LYS A 99 2.11 8.19 -10.66
CA LYS A 99 3.22 8.45 -9.74
C LYS A 99 3.32 7.39 -8.64
N MET A 100 2.20 6.93 -8.11
CA MET A 100 2.18 5.82 -7.14
C MET A 100 2.68 4.51 -7.76
N ALA A 101 2.25 4.18 -8.98
CA ALA A 101 2.66 2.96 -9.67
C ALA A 101 4.16 2.97 -10.00
N GLU A 102 4.67 4.09 -10.52
CA GLU A 102 6.09 4.28 -10.80
C GLU A 102 6.95 4.18 -9.53
N THR A 103 6.55 4.87 -8.48
CA THR A 103 7.24 4.85 -7.18
C THR A 103 7.28 3.43 -6.59
N LYS A 104 6.18 2.71 -6.70
CA LYS A 104 6.10 1.32 -6.24
C LYS A 104 7.00 0.40 -7.06
N LEU A 105 7.00 0.55 -8.38
CA LEU A 105 7.86 -0.23 -9.27
C LEU A 105 9.35 0.04 -8.99
N ALA A 106 9.71 1.30 -8.78
CA ALA A 106 11.08 1.68 -8.40
C ALA A 106 11.50 1.02 -7.07
N GLY A 107 10.62 1.05 -6.07
CA GLY A 107 10.85 0.39 -4.78
C GLY A 107 11.03 -1.12 -4.91
N LEU A 108 10.19 -1.80 -5.69
CA LEU A 108 10.32 -3.24 -5.95
C LEU A 108 11.66 -3.58 -6.62
N LYS A 109 12.05 -2.83 -7.66
CA LYS A 109 13.33 -3.02 -8.34
C LYS A 109 14.55 -2.80 -7.42
N ALA A 110 14.45 -1.88 -6.47
CA ALA A 110 15.51 -1.63 -5.49
C ALA A 110 15.63 -2.77 -4.45
N VAL A 111 14.52 -3.38 -4.08
CA VAL A 111 14.45 -4.43 -3.05
C VAL A 111 14.73 -5.83 -3.62
N GLU A 112 14.33 -6.08 -4.87
CA GLU A 112 14.42 -7.38 -5.55
C GLU A 112 15.81 -8.06 -5.44
N PRO A 113 16.95 -7.39 -5.74
CA PRO A 113 18.25 -8.04 -5.66
C PRO A 113 18.62 -8.46 -4.23
N LYS A 114 18.18 -7.71 -3.22
CA LYS A 114 18.41 -8.06 -1.81
C LYS A 114 17.52 -9.21 -1.35
N LEU A 115 16.28 -9.23 -1.83
CA LEU A 115 15.37 -10.35 -1.60
C LEU A 115 15.91 -11.63 -2.23
N GLN A 116 16.41 -11.55 -3.48
CA GLN A 116 16.98 -12.70 -4.17
C GLN A 116 18.21 -13.22 -3.43
N ALA A 117 19.14 -12.34 -3.05
CA ALA A 117 20.35 -12.72 -2.32
C ALA A 117 20.01 -13.38 -0.97
N PHE A 118 19.03 -12.85 -0.23
CA PHE A 118 18.55 -13.46 1.00
C PHE A 118 17.94 -14.84 0.73
N TYR A 119 17.03 -14.95 -0.25
CA TYR A 119 16.34 -16.20 -0.60
C TYR A 119 17.31 -17.29 -1.04
N ASP A 120 18.33 -16.94 -1.84
CA ASP A 120 19.35 -17.87 -2.32
C ASP A 120 20.25 -18.40 -1.17
N SER A 121 20.39 -17.62 -0.12
CA SER A 121 21.14 -18.03 1.07
C SER A 121 20.42 -19.08 1.94
N LEU A 122 19.09 -19.26 1.73
CA LEU A 122 18.27 -20.18 2.51
C LEU A 122 18.42 -21.64 2.02
N ASP A 123 18.37 -22.59 2.96
CA ASP A 123 18.20 -23.99 2.61
C ASP A 123 16.75 -24.32 2.19
N GLU A 124 16.51 -25.50 1.64
CA GLU A 124 15.20 -25.90 1.11
C GLU A 124 14.09 -25.91 2.17
N LYS A 125 14.41 -26.24 3.41
CA LYS A 125 13.46 -26.23 4.54
C LYS A 125 13.12 -24.79 4.92
N GLN A 126 14.12 -23.92 4.96
CA GLN A 126 13.96 -22.50 5.22
C GLN A 126 13.17 -21.81 4.11
N LYS A 127 13.46 -22.09 2.82
CA LYS A 127 12.71 -21.60 1.67
C LYS A 127 11.24 -21.97 1.77
N LYS A 128 10.95 -23.25 2.00
CA LYS A 128 9.57 -23.72 2.18
C LYS A 128 8.87 -23.03 3.35
N ALA A 129 9.56 -22.83 4.48
CA ALA A 129 8.99 -22.13 5.62
C ALA A 129 8.80 -20.63 5.37
N PHE A 130 9.67 -20.02 4.55
CA PHE A 130 9.56 -18.64 4.11
C PHE A 130 8.37 -18.45 3.19
N ASP A 131 8.22 -19.29 2.17
CA ASP A 131 7.15 -19.23 1.18
C ASP A 131 5.77 -19.53 1.78
N THR A 132 5.68 -20.55 2.66
CA THR A 132 4.42 -20.93 3.31
C THR A 132 4.08 -20.02 4.47
N GLY A 133 5.07 -19.46 5.12
CA GLY A 133 4.92 -18.52 6.22
C GLY A 133 4.35 -17.16 5.81
N GLY A 134 4.16 -16.91 4.53
CA GLY A 134 3.50 -15.84 3.74
C GLY A 134 3.18 -14.49 4.36
N ARG A 135 3.61 -14.26 5.58
CA ARG A 135 3.49 -13.00 6.32
C ARG A 135 4.87 -12.39 6.54
N ILE A 136 5.60 -12.17 5.44
CA ILE A 136 6.61 -11.13 5.49
C ILE A 136 5.80 -9.86 5.61
N GLY A 137 5.75 -9.34 6.84
CA GLY A 137 4.89 -8.25 7.20
C GLY A 137 4.99 -7.12 6.18
N GLY A 138 3.88 -6.80 5.56
CA GLY A 138 3.64 -5.58 4.83
C GLY A 138 3.83 -5.60 3.32
N ILE A 139 4.82 -6.29 2.75
CA ILE A 139 5.06 -6.19 1.30
C ILE A 139 4.05 -7.02 0.50
N PHE A 140 3.67 -8.21 0.97
CA PHE A 140 2.71 -9.07 0.28
C PHE A 140 1.31 -9.15 0.93
N ASP A 141 1.15 -8.77 2.18
CA ASP A 141 -0.15 -8.81 2.87
C ASP A 141 -1.11 -7.73 2.34
N TRP A 142 -0.56 -6.67 1.74
CA TRP A 142 -1.33 -5.63 1.05
C TRP A 142 -2.00 -6.14 -0.25
N TRP A 143 -1.41 -7.13 -0.93
CA TRP A 143 -1.99 -7.73 -2.15
C TRP A 143 -3.14 -8.68 -1.86
N ARG A 144 -3.21 -9.26 -0.66
CA ARG A 144 -4.21 -10.28 -0.31
C ARG A 144 -5.49 -9.69 0.30
N LYS A 145 -5.48 -8.44 0.74
CA LYS A 145 -6.63 -7.81 1.41
C LYS A 145 -7.53 -7.00 0.47
N LYS A 146 -7.47 -7.25 -0.85
CA LYS A 146 -8.45 -6.69 -1.77
C LYS A 146 -9.32 -7.80 -2.35
#